data_5dda7472c49190c762801a96cb77a63e
#
_entry.id   5dda7472c49190c762801a96cb77a63e
#
_cell.length_a   1.000
_cell.length_b   1.000
_cell.length_c   1.000
_cell.angle_alpha   90.00
_cell.angle_beta   90.00
_cell.angle_gamma   90.00
#
_symmetry.space_group_name_H-M   'P 1'
#
loop_
_entity.id
_entity.type
_entity.pdbx_description
1 polymer ?
#
loop_
_entity_poly.entity_id
_entity_poly.type
_entity_poly.pdbx_seq_one_letter_code
_entity_poly.pdbx_strand_id
1 'polypeptide(L)'
;MLGPNGKPLSNRRKALARMTKAQLKQRKQRQKRRRIIALLSLVLIALAVYILVFALRDDYKLENENDPVATITMANGDKIIIELFPSAAPETVNRFIALANEGYYDGLPFHRVIANERVQTGAGSEKTPIHGEFALNGVNNPLSHTRGTLSMARLTGYDTASSEFFICLGDQSYFDGAYAAFGRVVKGMEYVDKIASVRTDSSHKPLADQTIKTIRVEQGG
;
A
#
# COMPACT_ATOMS: atom_id res chain seq x y z
N MET A 1 24.07 17.70 81.38
CA MET A 1 23.11 16.58 81.37
C MET A 1 23.55 15.55 80.33
N LEU A 2 23.85 14.35 80.72
CA LEU A 2 24.21 13.21 79.89
C LEU A 2 22.92 12.44 79.59
N GLY A 3 22.71 12.01 78.31
CA GLY A 3 21.60 11.16 77.98
C GLY A 3 21.77 9.77 78.58
N PRO A 4 20.76 8.86 78.52
CA PRO A 4 20.74 7.57 79.21
C PRO A 4 21.95 6.65 78.97
N ASN A 5 22.84 6.94 78.02
CA ASN A 5 24.07 6.18 77.67
C ASN A 5 25.35 7.00 77.72
N GLY A 6 25.39 8.06 78.60
CA GLY A 6 26.64 8.80 78.92
C GLY A 6 27.29 9.57 77.74
N LYS A 7 26.70 9.66 76.57
CA LYS A 7 27.24 10.39 75.42
C LYS A 7 26.64 11.81 75.33
N PRO A 8 27.48 12.83 75.03
CA PRO A 8 26.99 14.22 74.95
C PRO A 8 25.94 14.35 73.84
N LEU A 9 24.83 15.00 74.18
CA LEU A 9 23.67 15.24 73.29
C LEU A 9 24.06 15.90 71.96
N SER A 10 25.17 16.59 71.88
CA SER A 10 25.69 17.24 70.70
C SER A 10 26.06 16.23 69.56
N ASN A 11 26.59 15.04 69.89
CA ASN A 11 27.00 14.04 68.95
C ASN A 11 25.80 13.30 68.38
N ARG A 12 24.72 13.06 69.10
CA ARG A 12 23.48 12.51 68.63
C ARG A 12 22.80 13.41 67.56
N ARG A 13 22.76 14.72 67.83
CA ARG A 13 22.20 15.71 66.90
C ARG A 13 23.02 15.80 65.60
N LYS A 14 24.38 15.73 65.70
CA LYS A 14 25.26 15.71 64.51
C LYS A 14 25.11 14.40 63.68
N ALA A 15 24.93 13.28 64.34
CA ALA A 15 24.68 12.00 63.68
C ALA A 15 23.31 11.99 62.97
N LEU A 16 22.26 12.50 63.59
CA LEU A 16 20.92 12.62 62.96
C LEU A 16 20.94 13.57 61.75
N ALA A 17 21.67 14.72 61.85
CA ALA A 17 21.82 15.64 60.73
C ALA A 17 22.63 15.05 59.57
N ARG A 18 23.62 14.17 59.83
CA ARG A 18 24.36 13.44 58.81
C ARG A 18 23.51 12.35 58.14
N MET A 19 22.67 11.62 58.89
CA MET A 19 21.74 10.65 58.34
C MET A 19 20.71 11.30 57.41
N THR A 20 20.13 12.43 57.81
CA THR A 20 19.18 13.17 56.97
C THR A 20 19.82 13.74 55.70
N LYS A 21 21.07 14.20 55.72
CA LYS A 21 21.80 14.62 54.54
C LYS A 21 22.12 13.45 53.58
N ALA A 22 22.46 12.28 54.10
CA ALA A 22 22.69 11.08 53.31
C ALA A 22 21.40 10.60 52.64
N GLN A 23 20.28 10.60 53.36
CA GLN A 23 18.96 10.25 52.83
C GLN A 23 18.49 11.24 51.74
N LEU A 24 18.71 12.53 51.91
CA LEU A 24 18.42 13.56 50.91
C LEU A 24 19.26 13.37 49.65
N LYS A 25 20.55 13.00 49.75
CA LYS A 25 21.44 12.70 48.63
C LYS A 25 20.95 11.46 47.88
N GLN A 26 20.55 10.41 48.61
CA GLN A 26 19.97 9.21 47.98
C GLN A 26 18.64 9.47 47.26
N ARG A 27 17.74 10.29 47.87
CA ARG A 27 16.48 10.69 47.22
C ARG A 27 16.73 11.47 45.92
N LYS A 28 17.67 12.43 45.92
CA LYS A 28 18.06 13.19 44.72
C LYS A 28 18.66 12.26 43.63
N GLN A 29 19.50 11.31 44.01
CA GLN A 29 20.05 10.32 43.08
C GLN A 29 18.97 9.40 42.50
N ARG A 30 18.02 8.91 43.32
CA ARG A 30 16.87 8.10 42.85
C ARG A 30 15.98 8.90 41.90
N GLN A 31 15.73 10.18 42.19
CA GLN A 31 14.97 11.05 41.30
C GLN A 31 15.71 11.29 39.97
N LYS A 32 17.02 11.52 40.00
CA LYS A 32 17.84 11.69 38.80
C LYS A 32 17.82 10.42 37.95
N ARG A 33 18.00 9.25 38.59
CA ARG A 33 17.90 7.93 37.88
C ARG A 33 16.52 7.73 37.29
N ARG A 34 15.43 8.02 38.01
CA ARG A 34 14.05 7.90 37.47
C ARG A 34 13.83 8.80 36.25
N ARG A 35 14.34 10.06 36.28
CA ARG A 35 14.28 10.98 35.14
C ARG A 35 15.06 10.46 33.93
N ILE A 36 16.25 9.93 34.15
CA ILE A 36 17.06 9.35 33.08
C ILE A 36 16.35 8.12 32.47
N ILE A 37 15.80 7.22 33.30
CA ILE A 37 15.05 6.06 32.84
C ILE A 37 13.80 6.50 32.04
N ALA A 38 13.06 7.51 32.52
CA ALA A 38 11.90 8.05 31.81
C ALA A 38 12.28 8.67 30.46
N LEU A 39 13.40 9.39 30.36
CA LEU A 39 13.91 9.92 29.09
C LEU A 39 14.33 8.82 28.13
N LEU A 40 15.04 7.80 28.62
CA LEU A 40 15.44 6.66 27.80
C LEU A 40 14.22 5.87 27.29
N SER A 41 13.18 5.69 28.11
CA SER A 41 11.95 5.03 27.68
C SER A 41 11.21 5.82 26.61
N LEU A 42 11.17 7.17 26.70
CA LEU A 42 10.59 8.01 25.66
C LEU A 42 11.36 7.91 24.33
N VAL A 43 12.69 7.88 24.39
CA VAL A 43 13.53 7.70 23.19
C VAL A 43 13.28 6.33 22.55
N LEU A 44 13.16 5.27 23.36
CA LEU A 44 12.86 3.93 22.86
C LEU A 44 11.47 3.84 22.22
N ILE A 45 10.47 4.48 22.83
CA ILE A 45 9.12 4.56 22.26
C ILE A 45 9.14 5.33 20.94
N ALA A 46 9.82 6.48 20.87
CA ALA A 46 9.95 7.25 19.64
C ALA A 46 10.66 6.45 18.53
N LEU A 47 11.71 5.69 18.88
CA LEU A 47 12.41 4.80 17.95
C LEU A 47 11.50 3.66 17.48
N ALA A 48 10.73 3.05 18.37
CA ALA A 48 9.78 2.00 18.01
C ALA A 48 8.68 2.50 17.08
N VAL A 49 8.15 3.71 17.35
CA VAL A 49 7.18 4.38 16.45
C VAL A 49 7.81 4.70 15.11
N TYR A 50 9.06 5.20 15.09
CA TYR A 50 9.78 5.45 13.84
C TYR A 50 9.97 4.18 13.00
N ILE A 51 10.42 3.08 13.65
CA ILE A 51 10.58 1.77 12.99
C ILE A 51 9.22 1.26 12.48
N LEU A 52 8.15 1.40 13.26
CA LEU A 52 6.80 0.99 12.85
C LEU A 52 6.33 1.81 11.65
N VAL A 53 6.49 3.14 11.67
CA VAL A 53 6.14 4.01 10.53
C VAL A 53 6.98 3.67 9.31
N PHE A 54 8.28 3.40 9.49
CA PHE A 54 9.16 2.99 8.39
C PHE A 54 8.78 1.62 7.82
N ALA A 55 8.42 0.65 8.68
CA ALA A 55 7.98 -0.68 8.26
C ALA A 55 6.58 -0.69 7.59
N LEU A 56 5.77 0.34 7.84
CA LEU A 56 4.46 0.54 7.19
C LEU A 56 4.55 1.38 5.91
N ARG A 57 5.74 1.89 5.55
CA ARG A 57 5.96 2.52 4.25
C ARG A 57 5.83 1.47 3.16
N ASP A 58 5.04 1.81 2.16
CA ASP A 58 4.91 0.98 0.97
C ASP A 58 6.22 1.04 0.18
N ASP A 59 7.11 0.04 0.38
CA ASP A 59 8.34 -0.11 -0.39
C ASP A 59 8.01 -0.64 -1.80
N TYR A 60 7.76 0.26 -2.74
CA TYR A 60 7.72 -0.02 -4.17
C TYR A 60 8.53 1.04 -4.91
N LYS A 61 9.11 0.64 -6.04
CA LYS A 61 9.88 1.52 -6.91
C LYS A 61 9.05 1.83 -8.16
N LEU A 62 8.82 3.11 -8.42
CA LEU A 62 8.24 3.61 -9.65
C LEU A 62 9.30 3.73 -10.74
N GLU A 63 8.90 3.60 -12.00
CA GLU A 63 9.76 3.94 -13.14
C GLU A 63 9.92 5.45 -13.25
N ASN A 64 8.83 6.19 -12.99
CA ASN A 64 8.82 7.63 -12.95
C ASN A 64 8.00 8.11 -11.75
N GLU A 65 8.63 8.83 -10.83
CA GLU A 65 7.97 9.34 -9.60
C GLU A 65 6.83 10.33 -9.89
N ASN A 66 6.78 10.91 -11.09
CA ASN A 66 5.69 11.80 -11.51
C ASN A 66 4.48 11.04 -12.09
N ASP A 67 4.58 9.74 -12.34
CA ASP A 67 3.48 8.98 -12.89
C ASP A 67 2.41 8.71 -11.83
N PRO A 68 1.09 8.73 -12.18
CA PRO A 68 0.02 8.48 -11.24
C PRO A 68 0.08 7.04 -10.70
N VAL A 69 -0.28 6.89 -9.42
CA VAL A 69 -0.29 5.60 -8.73
C VAL A 69 -1.71 5.21 -8.34
N ALA A 70 -2.17 4.07 -8.84
CA ALA A 70 -3.45 3.50 -8.46
C ALA A 70 -3.28 2.47 -7.34
N THR A 71 -4.14 2.53 -6.33
CA THR A 71 -4.25 1.50 -5.29
C THR A 71 -5.59 0.79 -5.40
N ILE A 72 -5.57 -0.50 -5.74
CA ILE A 72 -6.73 -1.38 -5.63
C ILE A 72 -6.70 -1.96 -4.20
N THR A 73 -7.74 -1.68 -3.43
CA THR A 73 -7.96 -2.32 -2.13
C THR A 73 -9.05 -3.37 -2.30
N MET A 74 -8.73 -4.62 -1.99
CA MET A 74 -9.69 -5.74 -2.03
C MET A 74 -10.59 -5.75 -0.79
N ALA A 75 -11.72 -6.42 -0.86
CA ALA A 75 -12.65 -6.53 0.28
C ALA A 75 -12.03 -7.20 1.52
N ASN A 76 -11.06 -8.08 1.33
CA ASN A 76 -10.29 -8.73 2.40
C ASN A 76 -9.15 -7.86 2.97
N GLY A 77 -8.93 -6.65 2.42
CA GLY A 77 -7.89 -5.71 2.85
C GLY A 77 -6.56 -5.83 2.10
N ASP A 78 -6.38 -6.83 1.23
CA ASP A 78 -5.20 -6.93 0.36
C ASP A 78 -5.10 -5.71 -0.56
N LYS A 79 -3.89 -5.22 -0.83
CA LYS A 79 -3.65 -4.04 -1.68
C LYS A 79 -2.77 -4.39 -2.86
N ILE A 80 -3.16 -3.94 -4.04
CA ILE A 80 -2.40 -4.02 -5.29
C ILE A 80 -2.08 -2.59 -5.71
N ILE A 81 -0.79 -2.26 -5.85
CA ILE A 81 -0.31 -0.93 -6.20
C ILE A 81 0.19 -0.96 -7.63
N ILE A 82 -0.23 0.01 -8.41
CA ILE A 82 -0.07 0.06 -9.86
C ILE A 82 0.44 1.44 -10.25
N GLU A 83 1.54 1.47 -10.97
CA GLU A 83 2.03 2.65 -11.69
C GLU A 83 1.30 2.74 -13.03
N LEU A 84 0.77 3.93 -13.35
CA LEU A 84 0.07 4.20 -14.60
C LEU A 84 1.00 4.98 -15.54
N PHE A 85 0.92 4.71 -16.85
CA PHE A 85 1.82 5.29 -17.84
C PHE A 85 1.07 6.22 -18.82
N PRO A 86 0.79 7.48 -18.44
CA PRO A 86 0.08 8.43 -19.30
C PRO A 86 0.86 8.79 -20.57
N SER A 87 2.19 8.59 -20.58
CA SER A 87 3.02 8.75 -21.77
C SER A 87 2.77 7.71 -22.87
N ALA A 88 2.31 6.50 -22.48
CA ALA A 88 2.04 5.40 -23.38
C ALA A 88 0.58 5.37 -23.87
N ALA A 89 -0.37 5.71 -22.99
CA ALA A 89 -1.80 5.63 -23.25
C ALA A 89 -2.58 6.74 -22.49
N PRO A 90 -2.46 8.01 -22.89
CA PRO A 90 -3.01 9.15 -22.16
C PRO A 90 -4.53 9.12 -22.01
N GLU A 91 -5.29 8.78 -23.04
CA GLU A 91 -6.76 8.72 -22.97
C GLU A 91 -7.22 7.59 -22.08
N THR A 92 -6.59 6.43 -22.18
CA THR A 92 -6.85 5.24 -21.36
C THR A 92 -6.57 5.52 -19.87
N VAL A 93 -5.42 6.12 -19.56
CA VAL A 93 -5.05 6.49 -18.18
C VAL A 93 -6.04 7.51 -17.62
N ASN A 94 -6.37 8.57 -18.36
CA ASN A 94 -7.33 9.57 -17.92
C ASN A 94 -8.71 8.97 -17.67
N ARG A 95 -9.19 8.07 -18.55
CA ARG A 95 -10.45 7.34 -18.38
C ARG A 95 -10.42 6.49 -17.10
N PHE A 96 -9.36 5.72 -16.89
CA PHE A 96 -9.22 4.89 -15.71
C PHE A 96 -9.21 5.72 -14.41
N ILE A 97 -8.46 6.83 -14.38
CA ILE A 97 -8.39 7.75 -13.24
C ILE A 97 -9.78 8.34 -12.93
N ALA A 98 -10.48 8.82 -13.94
CA ALA A 98 -11.82 9.39 -13.75
C ALA A 98 -12.77 8.37 -13.12
N LEU A 99 -12.85 7.15 -13.68
CA LEU A 99 -13.71 6.09 -13.17
C LEU A 99 -13.31 5.63 -11.76
N ALA A 100 -12.02 5.53 -11.47
CA ALA A 100 -11.51 5.16 -10.15
C ALA A 100 -11.89 6.21 -9.09
N ASN A 101 -11.72 7.49 -9.40
CA ASN A 101 -12.01 8.58 -8.47
C ASN A 101 -13.51 8.86 -8.30
N GLU A 102 -14.33 8.54 -9.31
CA GLU A 102 -15.79 8.52 -9.19
C GLU A 102 -16.32 7.34 -8.34
N GLY A 103 -15.46 6.36 -7.99
CA GLY A 103 -15.86 5.16 -7.26
C GLY A 103 -16.56 4.11 -8.14
N TYR A 104 -16.43 4.21 -9.47
CA TYR A 104 -17.09 3.27 -10.40
C TYR A 104 -16.71 1.81 -10.14
N TYR A 105 -15.46 1.56 -9.76
CA TYR A 105 -14.93 0.20 -9.51
C TYR A 105 -15.27 -0.34 -8.12
N ASP A 106 -15.80 0.50 -7.22
CA ASP A 106 -16.07 0.11 -5.84
C ASP A 106 -17.17 -0.97 -5.81
N GLY A 107 -16.88 -2.08 -5.16
CA GLY A 107 -17.79 -3.23 -5.08
C GLY A 107 -17.79 -4.14 -6.30
N LEU A 108 -17.08 -3.83 -7.40
CA LEU A 108 -17.02 -4.70 -8.57
C LEU A 108 -16.12 -5.91 -8.32
N PRO A 109 -16.49 -7.11 -8.81
CA PRO A 109 -15.66 -8.29 -8.71
C PRO A 109 -14.67 -8.40 -9.88
N PHE A 110 -13.59 -9.13 -9.67
CA PHE A 110 -12.89 -9.76 -10.79
C PHE A 110 -13.78 -10.86 -11.35
N HIS A 111 -14.43 -10.58 -12.45
CA HIS A 111 -15.48 -11.43 -13.04
C HIS A 111 -14.96 -12.49 -13.99
N ARG A 112 -13.69 -12.41 -14.40
CA ARG A 112 -13.06 -13.38 -15.31
C ARG A 112 -11.62 -13.66 -14.90
N VAL A 113 -11.27 -14.93 -14.77
CA VAL A 113 -9.93 -15.41 -14.44
C VAL A 113 -9.54 -16.51 -15.42
N ILE A 114 -8.50 -16.26 -16.19
CA ILE A 114 -7.89 -17.24 -17.09
C ILE A 114 -6.50 -17.55 -16.52
N ALA A 115 -6.33 -18.76 -16.04
CA ALA A 115 -5.09 -19.19 -15.40
C ALA A 115 -3.87 -18.99 -16.32
N ASN A 116 -2.77 -18.48 -15.77
CA ASN A 116 -1.53 -18.15 -16.47
C ASN A 116 -1.66 -17.07 -17.56
N GLU A 117 -2.83 -16.50 -17.77
CA GLU A 117 -3.06 -15.46 -18.76
C GLU A 117 -3.40 -14.13 -18.09
N ARG A 118 -4.58 -13.99 -17.49
CA ARG A 118 -5.04 -12.72 -16.89
C ARG A 118 -6.15 -12.87 -15.86
N VAL A 119 -6.29 -11.85 -15.04
CA VAL A 119 -7.49 -11.58 -14.25
C VAL A 119 -8.14 -10.29 -14.75
N GLN A 120 -9.46 -10.26 -14.94
CA GLN A 120 -10.20 -9.17 -15.57
C GLN A 120 -11.34 -8.68 -14.68
N THR A 121 -11.54 -7.36 -14.64
CA THR A 121 -12.54 -6.67 -13.84
C THR A 121 -13.07 -5.42 -14.57
N GLY A 122 -13.93 -4.63 -13.91
CA GLY A 122 -14.43 -3.36 -14.43
C GLY A 122 -15.73 -3.47 -15.23
N ALA A 123 -16.34 -4.67 -15.27
CA ALA A 123 -17.69 -4.85 -15.85
C ALA A 123 -18.72 -4.28 -14.88
N GLY A 124 -19.30 -3.14 -15.21
CA GLY A 124 -20.33 -2.46 -14.44
C GLY A 124 -21.39 -1.84 -15.37
N SER A 125 -21.87 -0.65 -15.02
CA SER A 125 -22.77 0.10 -15.91
C SER A 125 -22.05 0.50 -17.20
N GLU A 126 -22.81 0.54 -18.30
CA GLU A 126 -22.25 0.92 -19.60
C GLU A 126 -21.59 2.30 -19.57
N LYS A 127 -20.43 2.40 -20.19
CA LYS A 127 -19.65 3.63 -20.31
C LYS A 127 -19.35 3.90 -21.78
N THR A 128 -19.25 5.17 -22.14
CA THR A 128 -18.84 5.60 -23.48
C THR A 128 -17.49 5.00 -23.84
N PRO A 129 -17.35 4.34 -24.98
CA PRO A 129 -16.07 3.83 -25.45
C PRO A 129 -15.05 4.94 -25.69
N ILE A 130 -13.78 4.57 -25.63
CA ILE A 130 -12.63 5.44 -25.91
C ILE A 130 -11.83 4.90 -27.10
N HIS A 131 -10.98 5.75 -27.68
CA HIS A 131 -10.05 5.34 -28.71
C HIS A 131 -9.07 4.29 -28.20
N GLY A 132 -8.82 3.25 -28.98
CA GLY A 132 -7.89 2.20 -28.60
C GLY A 132 -6.43 2.61 -28.84
N GLU A 133 -5.67 2.83 -27.77
CA GLU A 133 -4.28 3.31 -27.84
C GLU A 133 -3.28 2.15 -28.00
N PHE A 134 -3.22 1.57 -29.20
CA PHE A 134 -2.32 0.47 -29.57
C PHE A 134 -1.96 0.48 -31.06
N ALA A 135 -0.89 -0.23 -31.45
CA ALA A 135 -0.28 -0.14 -32.78
C ALA A 135 -1.23 -0.48 -33.94
N LEU A 136 -2.07 -1.50 -33.81
CA LEU A 136 -3.06 -1.86 -34.85
C LEU A 136 -4.14 -0.77 -35.05
N ASN A 137 -4.27 0.16 -34.13
CA ASN A 137 -5.17 1.32 -34.22
C ASN A 137 -4.40 2.63 -34.48
N GLY A 138 -3.15 2.54 -34.91
CA GLY A 138 -2.33 3.69 -35.32
C GLY A 138 -1.66 4.47 -34.16
N VAL A 139 -1.74 3.98 -32.94
CA VAL A 139 -1.10 4.59 -31.76
C VAL A 139 0.16 3.82 -31.37
N ASN A 140 1.29 4.52 -31.26
CA ASN A 140 2.53 3.92 -30.77
C ASN A 140 2.48 3.74 -29.26
N ASN A 141 2.12 2.54 -28.81
CA ASN A 141 2.18 2.11 -27.41
C ASN A 141 3.35 1.14 -27.26
N PRO A 142 4.45 1.54 -26.58
CA PRO A 142 5.67 0.74 -26.50
C PRO A 142 5.61 -0.36 -25.42
N LEU A 143 4.53 -0.41 -24.62
CA LEU A 143 4.44 -1.32 -23.49
C LEU A 143 4.17 -2.76 -23.95
N SER A 144 4.90 -3.70 -23.37
CA SER A 144 4.69 -5.13 -23.57
C SER A 144 3.78 -5.72 -22.51
N HIS A 145 2.96 -6.70 -22.90
CA HIS A 145 2.08 -7.44 -22.00
C HIS A 145 2.85 -8.55 -21.27
N THR A 146 3.66 -8.15 -20.32
CA THR A 146 4.38 -9.07 -19.42
C THR A 146 3.62 -9.22 -18.08
N ARG A 147 4.13 -10.09 -17.20
CA ARG A 147 3.52 -10.27 -15.88
C ARG A 147 3.37 -8.93 -15.13
N GLY A 148 2.16 -8.65 -14.66
CA GLY A 148 1.81 -7.44 -13.93
C GLY A 148 1.36 -6.27 -14.80
N THR A 149 1.45 -6.36 -16.14
CA THR A 149 0.96 -5.29 -17.03
C THR A 149 -0.55 -5.14 -16.90
N LEU A 150 -1.02 -3.88 -16.75
CA LEU A 150 -2.41 -3.48 -16.86
C LEU A 150 -2.73 -3.15 -18.31
N SER A 151 -3.87 -3.64 -18.82
CA SER A 151 -4.33 -3.35 -20.17
C SER A 151 -5.86 -3.27 -20.24
N MET A 152 -6.37 -2.42 -21.12
CA MET A 152 -7.82 -2.27 -21.32
C MET A 152 -8.38 -3.46 -22.11
N ALA A 153 -9.47 -4.02 -21.58
CA ALA A 153 -10.28 -4.98 -22.33
C ALA A 153 -11.14 -4.25 -23.36
N ARG A 154 -11.42 -4.92 -24.48
CA ARG A 154 -12.26 -4.41 -25.56
C ARG A 154 -13.06 -5.52 -26.22
N LEU A 155 -14.06 -5.16 -26.97
CA LEU A 155 -14.79 -6.03 -27.88
C LEU A 155 -14.01 -6.20 -29.20
N THR A 156 -14.67 -6.66 -30.26
CA THR A 156 -14.04 -6.91 -31.56
C THR A 156 -13.51 -5.63 -32.24
N GLY A 157 -14.22 -4.50 -32.09
CA GLY A 157 -13.79 -3.22 -32.63
C GLY A 157 -12.63 -2.61 -31.86
N TYR A 158 -11.82 -1.79 -32.51
CA TYR A 158 -10.64 -1.19 -31.91
C TYR A 158 -11.00 -0.10 -30.87
N ASP A 159 -12.05 0.68 -31.13
CA ASP A 159 -12.55 1.78 -30.30
C ASP A 159 -13.76 1.33 -29.45
N THR A 160 -13.64 0.19 -28.79
CA THR A 160 -14.72 -0.40 -27.97
C THR A 160 -14.35 -0.59 -26.50
N ALA A 161 -13.16 -0.20 -26.12
CA ALA A 161 -12.72 -0.17 -24.73
C ALA A 161 -13.47 0.93 -23.95
N SER A 162 -13.89 0.66 -22.71
CA SER A 162 -14.64 1.66 -21.92
C SER A 162 -14.23 1.72 -20.45
N SER A 163 -14.38 0.61 -19.71
CA SER A 163 -14.12 0.53 -18.27
C SER A 163 -13.43 -0.76 -17.84
N GLU A 164 -13.56 -1.84 -18.63
CA GLU A 164 -12.98 -3.12 -18.24
C GLU A 164 -11.47 -3.14 -18.49
N PHE A 165 -10.74 -3.69 -17.53
CA PHE A 165 -9.30 -3.88 -17.63
C PHE A 165 -8.89 -5.24 -17.09
N PHE A 166 -7.67 -5.67 -17.46
CA PHE A 166 -7.08 -6.90 -16.97
C PHE A 166 -5.63 -6.72 -16.53
N ILE A 167 -5.17 -7.63 -15.69
CA ILE A 167 -3.78 -7.73 -15.24
C ILE A 167 -3.21 -9.03 -15.77
N CYS A 168 -2.08 -8.95 -16.47
CA CYS A 168 -1.39 -10.11 -17.01
C CYS A 168 -0.73 -10.94 -15.89
N LEU A 169 -0.88 -12.27 -15.98
CA LEU A 169 -0.30 -13.22 -15.04
C LEU A 169 1.07 -13.76 -15.48
N GLY A 170 1.40 -13.57 -16.73
CA GLY A 170 2.65 -14.00 -17.35
C GLY A 170 2.93 -13.17 -18.59
N ASP A 171 3.84 -13.67 -19.44
CA ASP A 171 4.14 -13.08 -20.74
C ASP A 171 3.00 -13.41 -21.72
N GLN A 172 2.38 -12.35 -22.24
CA GLN A 172 1.23 -12.40 -23.14
C GLN A 172 1.49 -11.55 -24.39
N SER A 173 2.65 -11.73 -25.00
CA SER A 173 3.13 -10.93 -26.12
C SER A 173 2.17 -10.90 -27.34
N TYR A 174 1.23 -11.85 -27.44
CA TYR A 174 0.18 -11.83 -28.46
C TYR A 174 -0.87 -10.70 -28.26
N PHE A 175 -0.88 -10.01 -27.12
CA PHE A 175 -1.66 -8.78 -26.91
C PHE A 175 -0.92 -7.53 -27.38
N ASP A 176 0.41 -7.60 -27.58
CA ASP A 176 1.22 -6.44 -27.94
C ASP A 176 0.74 -5.87 -29.28
N GLY A 177 0.58 -4.56 -29.31
CA GLY A 177 0.04 -3.84 -30.46
C GLY A 177 -1.44 -4.04 -30.75
N ALA A 178 -2.16 -4.89 -30.00
CA ALA A 178 -3.57 -5.18 -30.18
C ALA A 178 -4.46 -4.71 -29.02
N TYR A 179 -3.88 -4.41 -27.87
CA TYR A 179 -4.55 -3.91 -26.68
C TYR A 179 -3.77 -2.74 -26.09
N ALA A 180 -4.48 -1.82 -25.43
CA ALA A 180 -3.90 -0.64 -24.79
C ALA A 180 -3.35 -1.01 -23.40
N ALA A 181 -2.07 -1.35 -23.31
CA ALA A 181 -1.36 -1.42 -22.06
C ALA A 181 -1.18 -0.01 -21.49
N PHE A 182 -1.45 0.21 -20.19
CA PHE A 182 -1.46 1.56 -19.61
C PHE A 182 -0.91 1.64 -18.19
N GLY A 183 -0.40 0.55 -17.63
CA GLY A 183 0.18 0.52 -16.29
C GLY A 183 0.81 -0.81 -15.95
N ARG A 184 1.41 -0.87 -14.76
CA ARG A 184 2.04 -2.07 -14.22
C ARG A 184 1.90 -2.18 -12.71
N VAL A 185 1.65 -3.39 -12.23
CA VAL A 185 1.69 -3.70 -10.79
C VAL A 185 3.12 -3.56 -10.29
N VAL A 186 3.34 -2.65 -9.34
CA VAL A 186 4.64 -2.40 -8.69
C VAL A 186 4.72 -3.04 -7.30
N LYS A 187 3.55 -3.37 -6.69
CA LYS A 187 3.47 -4.11 -5.42
C LYS A 187 2.15 -4.87 -5.33
N GLY A 188 2.14 -6.03 -4.66
CA GLY A 188 0.93 -6.81 -4.42
C GLY A 188 0.62 -7.81 -5.53
N MET A 189 1.60 -8.18 -6.35
CA MET A 189 1.42 -9.19 -7.39
C MET A 189 1.05 -10.56 -6.80
N GLU A 190 1.45 -10.86 -5.57
CA GLU A 190 1.05 -12.03 -4.80
C GLU A 190 -0.47 -12.05 -4.50
N TYR A 191 -1.12 -10.90 -4.42
CA TYR A 191 -2.58 -10.80 -4.26
C TYR A 191 -3.31 -11.02 -5.58
N VAL A 192 -2.71 -10.59 -6.69
CA VAL A 192 -3.18 -10.94 -8.05
C VAL A 192 -3.12 -12.45 -8.26
N ASP A 193 -2.05 -13.11 -7.80
CA ASP A 193 -1.92 -14.57 -7.85
C ASP A 193 -2.98 -15.28 -7.00
N LYS A 194 -3.34 -14.75 -5.83
CA LYS A 194 -4.44 -15.28 -5.02
C LYS A 194 -5.76 -15.22 -5.79
N ILE A 195 -6.06 -14.10 -6.46
CA ILE A 195 -7.24 -13.97 -7.32
C ILE A 195 -7.17 -14.99 -8.46
N ALA A 196 -6.00 -15.17 -9.06
CA ALA A 196 -5.79 -16.11 -10.17
C ALA A 196 -5.91 -17.58 -9.76
N SER A 197 -5.73 -17.91 -8.49
CA SER A 197 -5.75 -19.28 -7.95
C SER A 197 -7.14 -19.80 -7.61
N VAL A 198 -8.17 -18.96 -7.67
CA VAL A 198 -9.54 -19.38 -7.31
C VAL A 198 -10.12 -20.32 -8.37
N ARG A 199 -10.99 -21.23 -7.94
CA ARG A 199 -11.74 -22.09 -8.86
C ARG A 199 -12.71 -21.25 -9.70
N THR A 200 -12.81 -21.56 -10.98
CA THR A 200 -13.70 -20.91 -11.92
C THR A 200 -14.71 -21.92 -12.51
N ASP A 201 -15.79 -21.40 -13.05
CA ASP A 201 -16.70 -22.16 -13.90
C ASP A 201 -16.17 -22.31 -15.34
N SER A 202 -16.97 -22.93 -16.23
CA SER A 202 -16.62 -23.12 -17.64
C SER A 202 -16.53 -21.81 -18.44
N SER A 203 -17.05 -20.69 -17.92
CA SER A 203 -16.98 -19.35 -18.49
C SER A 203 -15.83 -18.53 -17.93
N HIS A 204 -14.94 -19.16 -17.14
CA HIS A 204 -13.83 -18.52 -16.42
C HIS A 204 -14.26 -17.54 -15.32
N LYS A 205 -15.52 -17.60 -14.84
CA LYS A 205 -16.00 -16.79 -13.74
C LYS A 205 -15.59 -17.43 -12.40
N PRO A 206 -14.97 -16.67 -11.47
CA PRO A 206 -14.66 -17.15 -10.12
C PRO A 206 -15.89 -17.70 -9.41
N LEU A 207 -15.76 -18.87 -8.77
CA LEU A 207 -16.81 -19.46 -7.92
C LEU A 207 -16.91 -18.80 -6.55
N ALA A 208 -15.86 -18.08 -6.13
CA ALA A 208 -15.83 -17.25 -4.93
C ALA A 208 -15.51 -15.82 -5.35
N ASP A 209 -16.34 -14.86 -4.90
CA ASP A 209 -16.20 -13.47 -5.28
C ASP A 209 -14.84 -12.91 -4.87
N GLN A 210 -14.17 -12.29 -5.82
CA GLN A 210 -12.93 -11.54 -5.66
C GLN A 210 -13.24 -10.05 -5.82
N THR A 211 -13.83 -9.47 -4.77
CA THR A 211 -14.43 -8.13 -4.82
C THR A 211 -13.42 -7.04 -4.50
N ILE A 212 -13.41 -6.01 -5.32
CA ILE A 212 -12.70 -4.75 -5.11
C ILE A 212 -13.49 -3.94 -4.07
N LYS A 213 -12.84 -3.54 -2.98
CA LYS A 213 -13.44 -2.59 -2.03
C LYS A 213 -13.41 -1.17 -2.60
N THR A 214 -12.24 -0.74 -3.09
CA THR A 214 -12.06 0.59 -3.71
C THR A 214 -10.89 0.57 -4.68
N ILE A 215 -10.96 1.43 -5.71
CA ILE A 215 -9.77 1.87 -6.47
C ILE A 215 -9.64 3.38 -6.28
N ARG A 216 -8.44 3.86 -5.92
CA ARG A 216 -8.13 5.30 -5.81
C ARG A 216 -6.81 5.57 -6.48
N VAL A 217 -6.70 6.76 -7.09
CA VAL A 217 -5.49 7.17 -7.82
C VAL A 217 -4.96 8.46 -7.21
N GLU A 218 -3.69 8.41 -6.86
CA GLU A 218 -2.91 9.56 -6.42
C GLU A 218 -2.06 10.07 -7.59
N GLN A 219 -2.02 11.38 -7.79
CA GLN A 219 -1.12 11.98 -8.78
C GLN A 219 0.31 11.82 -8.30
N GLY A 220 1.24 11.59 -9.21
CA GLY A 220 2.66 11.64 -8.92
C GLY A 220 3.07 13.03 -8.41
N GLY A 221 4.08 13.09 -7.56
CA GLY A 221 4.52 14.29 -6.87
C GLY A 221 5.27 15.28 -7.79
#